data_dde234669ac5d7489656b2e634589ec4
#
_entry.id   dde234669ac5d7489656b2e634589ec4
#
_cell.length_a   1.000
_cell.length_b   1.000
_cell.length_c   1.000
_cell.angle_alpha   90.00
_cell.angle_beta   90.00
_cell.angle_gamma   90.00
#
_symmetry.space_group_name_H-M   'P 1'
#
loop_
_entity.id
_entity.type
_entity.pdbx_description
1 polymer ?
#
loop_
_entity_poly.entity_id
_entity_poly.type
_entity_poly.pdbx_seq_one_letter_code
_entity_poly.pdbx_strand_id
1 'polypeptide(L)'
;MSSKYEDIPSIIQVIGNIYQTPTLLDNEKYTFIEEDFTNEFHKILFGSIYNLYKLGAKQITINTIEDYLSQRPKSLAIYKSNKGAEYLQ
;
A
#
# COMPACT_ATOMS: atom_id res chain seq x y z
N MET A 1 20.60 -3.06 -13.40
CA MET A 1 19.61 -4.12 -13.20
C MET A 1 18.23 -3.49 -13.07
N SER A 2 17.31 -3.95 -13.85
CA SER A 2 15.96 -3.42 -13.76
C SER A 2 15.34 -3.82 -12.43
N SER A 3 14.51 -2.94 -11.91
CA SER A 3 13.80 -3.22 -10.65
C SER A 3 12.76 -4.30 -10.88
N LYS A 4 12.75 -5.32 -10.02
CA LYS A 4 11.70 -6.33 -10.05
C LYS A 4 10.32 -5.75 -9.71
N TYR A 5 10.28 -4.51 -9.23
CA TYR A 5 9.06 -3.84 -8.81
C TYR A 5 8.45 -2.99 -9.93
N GLU A 6 9.05 -2.99 -11.10
CA GLU A 6 8.48 -2.31 -12.27
C GLU A 6 7.43 -3.17 -12.96
N ASP A 7 7.38 -4.45 -12.65
CA ASP A 7 6.36 -5.36 -13.16
C ASP A 7 5.04 -5.06 -12.46
N ILE A 8 4.12 -4.42 -13.16
CA ILE A 8 2.84 -4.01 -12.60
C ILE A 8 2.05 -5.16 -11.99
N PRO A 9 1.93 -6.34 -12.66
CA PRO A 9 1.22 -7.46 -12.03
C PRO A 9 1.82 -7.89 -10.71
N SER A 10 3.15 -7.89 -10.61
CA SER A 10 3.82 -8.24 -9.34
C SER A 10 3.55 -7.20 -8.27
N ILE A 11 3.55 -5.91 -8.65
CA ILE A 11 3.26 -4.82 -7.71
C ILE A 11 1.84 -4.96 -7.18
N ILE A 12 0.89 -5.20 -8.05
CA ILE A 12 -0.51 -5.38 -7.66
C ILE A 12 -0.64 -6.54 -6.69
N GLN A 13 0.03 -7.64 -6.97
CA GLN A 13 -0.02 -8.82 -6.10
C GLN A 13 0.61 -8.54 -4.74
N VAL A 14 1.75 -7.84 -4.71
CA VAL A 14 2.41 -7.49 -3.45
C VAL A 14 1.47 -6.64 -2.58
N ILE A 15 0.91 -5.59 -3.15
CA ILE A 15 0.02 -4.70 -2.41
C ILE A 15 -1.21 -5.46 -1.92
N GLY A 16 -1.81 -6.28 -2.76
CA GLY A 16 -2.96 -7.08 -2.37
C GLY A 16 -2.64 -8.04 -1.24
N ASN A 17 -1.47 -8.69 -1.31
CA ASN A 17 -1.07 -9.64 -0.28
C ASN A 17 -0.86 -8.97 1.07
N ILE A 18 -0.15 -7.83 1.12
CA ILE A 18 0.09 -7.15 2.39
C ILE A 18 -1.19 -6.50 2.92
N TYR A 19 -2.10 -6.11 2.05
CA TYR A 19 -3.39 -5.60 2.48
C TYR A 19 -4.18 -6.68 3.22
N GLN A 20 -4.19 -7.91 2.67
CA GLN A 20 -4.93 -9.01 3.27
C GLN A 20 -4.21 -9.61 4.49
N THR A 21 -2.88 -9.59 4.46
CA THR A 21 -2.06 -10.19 5.51
C THR A 21 -0.91 -9.25 5.85
N PRO A 22 -1.18 -8.19 6.63
CA PRO A 22 -0.14 -7.18 6.93
C PRO A 22 1.09 -7.75 7.62
N THR A 23 0.98 -8.87 8.30
CA THR A 23 2.12 -9.52 8.96
C THR A 23 3.20 -9.94 7.96
N LEU A 24 2.87 -10.01 6.67
CA LEU A 24 3.87 -10.27 5.65
C LEU A 24 4.96 -9.18 5.63
N LEU A 25 4.66 -7.99 6.13
CA LEU A 25 5.66 -6.93 6.23
C LEU A 25 6.80 -7.26 7.17
N ASP A 26 6.61 -8.23 8.06
CA ASP A 26 7.67 -8.73 8.93
C ASP A 26 8.49 -9.84 8.28
N ASN A 27 8.07 -10.31 7.11
CA ASN A 27 8.74 -11.39 6.39
C ASN A 27 9.90 -10.81 5.59
N GLU A 28 11.06 -11.45 5.66
CA GLU A 28 12.25 -10.99 4.95
C GLU A 28 12.04 -10.87 3.43
N LYS A 29 11.10 -11.62 2.88
CA LYS A 29 10.78 -11.55 1.45
C LYS A 29 10.02 -10.28 1.08
N TYR A 30 9.49 -9.57 2.05
CA TYR A 30 8.69 -8.36 1.84
C TYR A 30 9.41 -7.14 2.40
N THR A 31 10.65 -6.93 1.97
CA THR A 31 11.50 -5.84 2.46
C THR A 31 11.37 -4.60 1.58
N PHE A 32 10.15 -4.29 1.15
CA PHE A 32 9.89 -3.15 0.28
C PHE A 32 9.85 -1.85 1.08
N ILE A 33 10.23 -0.77 0.43
CA ILE A 33 10.05 0.59 0.97
C ILE A 33 9.33 1.41 -0.10
N GLU A 34 8.82 2.59 0.30
CA GLU A 34 8.04 3.43 -0.61
C GLU A 34 8.79 3.74 -1.91
N GLU A 35 10.09 3.98 -1.82
CA GLU A 35 10.91 4.32 -2.97
C GLU A 35 11.02 3.19 -3.99
N ASP A 36 10.66 1.98 -3.60
CA ASP A 36 10.66 0.85 -4.54
C ASP A 36 9.53 0.94 -5.56
N PHE A 37 8.55 1.79 -5.30
CA PHE A 37 7.39 1.96 -6.17
C PHE A 37 7.51 3.28 -6.94
N THR A 38 7.43 3.21 -8.25
CA THR A 38 7.53 4.42 -9.08
C THR A 38 6.18 5.09 -9.29
N ASN A 39 5.09 4.34 -9.17
CA ASN A 39 3.74 4.87 -9.34
C ASN A 39 3.27 5.49 -8.02
N GLU A 40 2.86 6.76 -8.07
CA GLU A 40 2.41 7.49 -6.87
C GLU A 40 1.26 6.79 -6.16
N PHE A 41 0.32 6.27 -6.92
CA PHE A 41 -0.82 5.56 -6.33
C PHE A 41 -0.36 4.33 -5.55
N HIS A 42 0.55 3.56 -6.14
CA HIS A 42 1.09 2.38 -5.47
C HIS A 42 1.89 2.75 -4.23
N LYS A 43 2.66 3.84 -4.29
CA LYS A 43 3.38 4.34 -3.11
C LYS A 43 2.42 4.66 -1.98
N ILE A 44 1.32 5.30 -2.31
CA ILE A 44 0.33 5.70 -1.31
C ILE A 44 -0.31 4.46 -0.67
N LEU A 45 -0.68 3.48 -1.48
CA LEU A 45 -1.25 2.24 -0.95
C LEU A 45 -0.27 1.51 -0.05
N PHE A 46 0.95 1.30 -0.54
CA PHE A 46 1.97 0.61 0.25
C PHE A 46 2.29 1.37 1.52
N GLY A 47 2.52 2.68 1.40
CA GLY A 47 2.86 3.51 2.55
C GLY A 47 1.77 3.53 3.60
N SER A 48 0.50 3.58 3.17
CA SER A 48 -0.63 3.55 4.11
C SER A 48 -0.65 2.24 4.88
N ILE A 49 -0.54 1.12 4.19
CA ILE A 49 -0.56 -0.20 4.82
C ILE A 49 0.64 -0.35 5.75
N TYR A 50 1.81 0.02 5.29
CA TYR A 50 3.05 -0.10 6.07
C TYR A 50 2.96 0.72 7.35
N ASN A 51 2.56 1.99 7.24
CA ASN A 51 2.51 2.87 8.39
C ASN A 51 1.44 2.44 9.38
N LEU A 52 0.27 2.03 8.90
CA LEU A 52 -0.78 1.54 9.78
C LEU A 52 -0.32 0.29 10.53
N TYR A 53 0.36 -0.61 9.84
CA TYR A 53 0.87 -1.82 10.48
C TYR A 53 1.90 -1.47 11.55
N LYS A 54 2.81 -0.55 11.27
CA LYS A 54 3.84 -0.13 12.24
C LYS A 54 3.24 0.61 13.43
N LEU A 55 2.08 1.23 13.26
CA LEU A 55 1.36 1.86 14.35
C LEU A 55 0.59 0.86 15.22
N GLY A 56 0.63 -0.41 14.86
CA GLY A 56 0.02 -1.47 15.65
C GLY A 56 -1.33 -1.96 15.15
N ALA A 57 -1.74 -1.55 13.97
CA ALA A 57 -3.00 -2.04 13.40
C ALA A 57 -2.90 -3.54 13.13
N LYS A 58 -3.77 -4.31 13.77
CA LYS A 58 -3.80 -5.75 13.58
C LYS A 58 -4.55 -6.13 12.32
N GLN A 59 -5.47 -5.29 11.92
CA GLN A 59 -6.30 -5.51 10.75
C GLN A 59 -6.40 -4.19 10.00
N ILE A 60 -6.18 -4.24 8.69
CA ILE A 60 -6.21 -3.05 7.86
C ILE A 60 -7.36 -3.19 6.87
N THR A 61 -8.30 -2.27 6.94
CA THR A 61 -9.47 -2.26 6.08
C THR A 61 -9.45 -1.02 5.20
N ILE A 62 -10.35 -0.98 4.22
CA ILE A 62 -10.50 0.19 3.37
C ILE A 62 -10.80 1.42 4.22
N ASN A 63 -11.68 1.29 5.22
CA ASN A 63 -12.01 2.40 6.11
C ASN A 63 -10.79 2.89 6.88
N THR A 64 -9.95 1.97 7.37
CA THR A 64 -8.73 2.31 8.10
C THR A 64 -7.79 3.11 7.21
N ILE A 65 -7.63 2.68 5.95
CA ILE A 65 -6.77 3.36 5.00
C ILE A 65 -7.32 4.75 4.69
N GLU A 66 -8.62 4.86 4.48
CA GLU A 66 -9.23 6.16 4.16
C GLU A 66 -9.15 7.12 5.33
N ASP A 67 -9.32 6.64 6.56
CA ASP A 67 -9.13 7.46 7.75
C ASP A 67 -7.70 7.96 7.85
N TYR A 68 -6.75 7.08 7.60
CA TYR A 68 -5.34 7.45 7.61
C TYR A 68 -5.06 8.54 6.58
N LEU A 69 -5.60 8.38 5.37
CA LEU A 69 -5.37 9.33 4.29
C LEU A 69 -6.17 10.62 4.46
N SER A 70 -7.21 10.61 5.29
CA SER A 70 -8.04 11.81 5.50
C SER A 70 -7.23 12.98 6.04
N GLN A 71 -6.10 12.71 6.69
CA GLN A 71 -5.20 13.74 7.19
C GLN A 71 -4.11 14.09 6.19
N ARG A 72 -4.16 13.50 5.01
CA ARG A 72 -3.19 13.71 3.92
C ARG A 72 -3.95 13.98 2.63
N PRO A 73 -4.44 15.23 2.46
CA PRO A 73 -5.39 15.51 1.37
C PRO A 73 -4.83 15.24 -0.03
N LYS A 74 -3.55 15.48 -0.26
CA LYS A 74 -2.96 15.20 -1.57
C LYS A 74 -2.94 13.71 -1.87
N SER A 75 -2.56 12.91 -0.87
CA SER A 75 -2.54 11.45 -1.01
C SER A 75 -3.95 10.89 -1.16
N LEU A 76 -4.89 11.43 -0.39
CA LEU A 76 -6.28 10.99 -0.48
C LEU A 76 -6.85 11.27 -1.88
N ALA A 77 -6.51 12.42 -2.46
CA ALA A 77 -6.99 12.77 -3.80
C ALA A 77 -6.49 11.75 -4.84
N ILE A 78 -5.22 11.38 -4.75
CA ILE A 78 -4.64 10.39 -5.68
C ILE A 78 -5.27 9.03 -5.47
N TYR A 79 -5.48 8.65 -4.21
CA TYR A 79 -6.13 7.39 -3.87
C TYR A 79 -7.54 7.31 -4.49
N LYS A 80 -8.33 8.37 -4.34
CA LYS A 80 -9.69 8.39 -4.87
C LYS A 80 -9.72 8.47 -6.38
N SER A 81 -8.82 9.26 -6.98
CA SER A 81 -8.72 9.38 -8.44
C SER A 81 -8.43 8.04 -9.11
N ASN A 82 -7.72 7.16 -8.41
CA ASN A 82 -7.36 5.84 -8.91
C ASN A 82 -8.27 4.74 -8.38
N LYS A 83 -9.38 5.12 -7.75
CA LYS A 83 -10.37 4.18 -7.22
C LYS A 83 -9.73 3.17 -6.28
N GLY A 84 -9.03 3.68 -5.27
CA GLY A 84 -8.26 2.84 -4.34
C GLY A 84 -9.09 1.76 -3.66
N ALA A 85 -10.31 2.09 -3.25
CA ALA A 85 -11.18 1.11 -2.60
C ALA A 85 -11.50 -0.07 -3.52
N GLU A 86 -11.77 0.21 -4.79
CA GLU A 86 -12.04 -0.84 -5.78
C GLU A 86 -10.80 -1.68 -6.06
N TYR A 87 -9.64 -1.02 -6.08
CA TYR A 87 -8.37 -1.69 -6.31
C TYR A 87 -8.09 -2.73 -5.23
N LEU A 88 -8.42 -2.40 -3.97
CA LEU A 88 -8.12 -3.26 -2.82
C LEU A 88 -9.17 -4.35 -2.57
N GLN A 89 -10.30 -4.26 -3.22
CA GLN A 89 -11.35 -5.27 -3.06
C GLN A 89 -11.01 -6.61 -3.71
#